data_a6a225d567215e78f2c636d68dec6108
#
_entry.id   a6a225d567215e78f2c636d68dec6108
#
_cell.length_a   1.000
_cell.length_b   1.000
_cell.length_c   1.000
_cell.angle_alpha   90.00
_cell.angle_beta   90.00
_cell.angle_gamma   90.00
#
_symmetry.space_group_name_H-M   'P 1'
#
loop_
_entity.id
_entity.type
_entity.pdbx_description
1 polymer ?
#
loop_
_entity_poly.entity_id
_entity_poly.type
_entity_poly.pdbx_seq_one_letter_code
_entity_poly.pdbx_strand_id
1 'polypeptide(L)'
;IHRVEEAGADLLHLDIMDGHFVPNISFGIPIIESIREITRLKFDTHLMISNPEKYLEPFKKAGADSLTVHLEVCPDPARIIDAIHVLKMECGLVVNPATPVEEIFPYLQLIQLVLVMSVEPGFGGQSFQPGSLEKIRRLRARIDALGLDLPIQVDGGINPDTAPSVRGAGADLLVAGSAVFRAPDPAAAIRTLRG
;
A
#
# COMPACT_ATOMS: atom_id res chain seq x y z
N ILE A 1 -9.94 -15.28 1.75
CA ILE A 1 -9.50 -14.67 0.47
C ILE A 1 -10.59 -14.84 -0.56
N HIS A 2 -11.03 -16.05 -0.93
CA HIS A 2 -12.09 -16.27 -1.92
C HIS A 2 -13.31 -15.38 -1.72
N ARG A 3 -13.77 -15.24 -0.47
CA ARG A 3 -14.92 -14.38 -0.14
C ARG A 3 -14.75 -12.92 -0.57
N VAL A 4 -13.54 -12.35 -0.46
CA VAL A 4 -13.29 -10.95 -0.86
C VAL A 4 -12.99 -10.85 -2.35
N GLU A 5 -12.38 -11.88 -2.96
CA GLU A 5 -12.20 -11.98 -4.41
C GLU A 5 -13.56 -12.05 -5.14
N GLU A 6 -14.47 -12.93 -4.67
CA GLU A 6 -15.84 -13.02 -5.19
C GLU A 6 -16.66 -11.74 -4.95
N ALA A 7 -16.36 -11.02 -3.86
CA ALA A 7 -16.96 -9.72 -3.56
C ALA A 7 -16.44 -8.58 -4.44
N GLY A 8 -15.45 -8.83 -5.29
CA GLY A 8 -14.93 -7.89 -6.28
C GLY A 8 -13.81 -6.99 -5.74
N ALA A 9 -12.99 -7.46 -4.82
CA ALA A 9 -11.74 -6.77 -4.48
C ALA A 9 -10.82 -6.70 -5.71
N ASP A 10 -10.09 -5.59 -5.87
CA ASP A 10 -9.22 -5.37 -7.04
C ASP A 10 -7.85 -6.04 -6.85
N LEU A 11 -7.35 -6.05 -5.62
CA LEU A 11 -6.06 -6.61 -5.24
C LEU A 11 -6.06 -7.05 -3.76
N LEU A 12 -5.04 -7.79 -3.35
CA LEU A 12 -4.77 -8.08 -1.95
C LEU A 12 -3.57 -7.26 -1.50
N HIS A 13 -3.79 -6.40 -0.51
CA HIS A 13 -2.73 -5.69 0.19
C HIS A 13 -2.17 -6.58 1.30
N LEU A 14 -0.84 -6.78 1.30
CA LEU A 14 -0.15 -7.72 2.18
C LEU A 14 0.85 -6.96 3.06
N ASP A 15 0.49 -6.72 4.31
CA ASP A 15 1.31 -6.02 5.30
C ASP A 15 2.36 -6.93 5.92
N ILE A 16 3.62 -6.75 5.52
CA ILE A 16 4.77 -7.53 6.01
C ILE A 16 5.53 -6.73 7.06
N MET A 17 5.60 -7.26 8.27
CA MET A 17 6.19 -6.60 9.44
C MET A 17 7.27 -7.47 10.08
N ASP A 18 8.43 -6.90 10.41
CA ASP A 18 9.61 -7.62 10.91
C ASP A 18 9.87 -7.46 12.43
N GLY A 19 9.05 -6.67 13.12
CA GLY A 19 9.26 -6.37 14.54
C GLY A 19 10.44 -5.42 14.83
N HIS A 20 11.06 -4.83 13.80
CA HIS A 20 12.16 -3.88 13.91
C HIS A 20 11.79 -2.51 13.36
N PHE A 21 11.33 -2.43 12.11
CA PHE A 21 10.82 -1.18 11.55
C PHE A 21 9.53 -0.75 12.24
N VAL A 22 8.67 -1.70 12.55
CA VAL A 22 7.44 -1.51 13.34
C VAL A 22 7.41 -2.46 14.53
N PRO A 23 6.76 -2.10 15.66
CA PRO A 23 6.75 -2.91 16.89
C PRO A 23 5.74 -4.07 16.80
N ASN A 24 5.66 -4.74 15.66
CA ASN A 24 4.77 -5.87 15.40
C ASN A 24 5.39 -6.82 14.37
N ILE A 25 5.02 -8.09 14.43
CA ILE A 25 5.37 -9.12 13.46
C ILE A 25 4.07 -9.62 12.85
N SER A 26 3.97 -9.63 11.51
CA SER A 26 2.79 -10.14 10.83
C SER A 26 3.04 -11.57 10.30
N PHE A 27 3.21 -11.71 9.02
CA PHE A 27 3.49 -12.97 8.34
C PHE A 27 4.59 -12.76 7.30
N GLY A 28 5.08 -13.86 6.72
CA GLY A 28 6.18 -13.79 5.77
C GLY A 28 5.94 -14.62 4.51
N ILE A 29 7.01 -14.86 3.80
CA ILE A 29 7.08 -15.49 2.48
C ILE A 29 6.28 -16.80 2.38
N PRO A 30 6.36 -17.77 3.34
CA PRO A 30 5.60 -19.02 3.22
C PRO A 30 4.08 -18.84 3.20
N ILE A 31 3.58 -17.81 3.87
CA ILE A 31 2.14 -17.49 3.84
C ILE A 31 1.76 -16.90 2.49
N ILE A 32 2.60 -16.03 1.92
CA ILE A 32 2.35 -15.46 0.58
C ILE A 32 2.32 -16.55 -0.49
N GLU A 33 3.26 -17.47 -0.46
CA GLU A 33 3.28 -18.65 -1.35
C GLU A 33 1.97 -19.45 -1.26
N SER A 34 1.53 -19.74 -0.03
CA SER A 34 0.27 -20.47 0.21
C SER A 34 -0.96 -19.71 -0.29
N ILE A 35 -0.98 -18.39 -0.12
CA ILE A 35 -2.07 -17.53 -0.61
C ILE A 35 -2.05 -17.48 -2.14
N ARG A 36 -0.87 -17.44 -2.77
CA ARG A 36 -0.76 -17.38 -4.23
C ARG A 36 -1.42 -18.54 -4.93
N GLU A 37 -1.40 -19.73 -4.33
CA GLU A 37 -2.01 -20.92 -4.89
C GLU A 37 -3.55 -20.86 -4.99
N ILE A 38 -4.19 -20.03 -4.16
CA ILE A 38 -5.65 -20.01 -3.99
C ILE A 38 -6.35 -18.76 -4.54
N THR A 39 -5.63 -17.80 -5.14
CA THR A 39 -6.23 -16.59 -5.71
C THR A 39 -5.46 -16.09 -6.93
N ARG A 40 -6.17 -15.35 -7.80
CA ARG A 40 -5.57 -14.66 -8.95
C ARG A 40 -5.46 -13.14 -8.76
N LEU A 41 -5.92 -12.62 -7.64
CA LEU A 41 -5.79 -11.19 -7.32
C LEU A 41 -4.31 -10.79 -7.33
N LYS A 42 -4.02 -9.58 -7.80
CA LYS A 42 -2.68 -9.00 -7.66
C LYS A 42 -2.29 -8.89 -6.20
N PHE A 43 -1.02 -9.19 -5.90
CA PHE A 43 -0.43 -9.02 -4.58
C PHE A 43 0.34 -7.69 -4.54
N ASP A 44 -0.25 -6.74 -3.85
CA ASP A 44 0.39 -5.49 -3.47
C ASP A 44 1.04 -5.68 -2.09
N THR A 45 2.36 -5.83 -2.08
CA THR A 45 3.10 -6.25 -0.89
C THR A 45 3.78 -5.05 -0.25
N HIS A 46 3.26 -4.63 0.89
CA HIS A 46 3.73 -3.50 1.67
C HIS A 46 4.78 -3.96 2.69
N LEU A 47 6.01 -3.51 2.52
CA LEU A 47 7.16 -3.94 3.31
C LEU A 47 7.46 -2.97 4.45
N MET A 48 6.90 -3.22 5.61
CA MET A 48 7.23 -2.57 6.89
C MET A 48 8.40 -3.31 7.57
N ILE A 49 9.55 -3.36 6.89
CA ILE A 49 10.75 -4.09 7.31
C ILE A 49 12.01 -3.23 7.20
N SER A 50 12.99 -3.46 8.07
CA SER A 50 14.19 -2.64 8.20
C SER A 50 15.19 -2.79 7.04
N ASN A 51 15.18 -3.92 6.32
CA ASN A 51 16.13 -4.22 5.25
C ASN A 51 15.41 -4.82 4.02
N PRO A 52 14.56 -4.05 3.32
CA PRO A 52 13.75 -4.57 2.22
C PRO A 52 14.58 -5.13 1.07
N GLU A 53 15.77 -4.57 0.78
CA GLU A 53 16.65 -5.01 -0.31
C GLU A 53 17.00 -6.51 -0.26
N LYS A 54 17.09 -7.10 0.93
CA LYS A 54 17.43 -8.51 1.11
C LYS A 54 16.32 -9.48 0.69
N TYR A 55 15.10 -8.97 0.54
CA TYR A 55 13.91 -9.80 0.39
C TYR A 55 13.19 -9.61 -0.95
N LEU A 56 13.66 -8.72 -1.84
CA LEU A 56 13.02 -8.45 -3.12
C LEU A 56 12.83 -9.71 -3.96
N GLU A 57 13.91 -10.48 -4.17
CA GLU A 57 13.84 -11.73 -4.93
C GLU A 57 13.01 -12.83 -4.23
N PRO A 58 13.13 -13.06 -2.91
CA PRO A 58 12.24 -13.95 -2.18
C PRO A 58 10.75 -13.60 -2.32
N PHE A 59 10.35 -12.33 -2.21
CA PHE A 59 8.96 -11.92 -2.41
C PHE A 59 8.50 -12.11 -3.86
N LYS A 60 9.36 -11.84 -4.85
CA LYS A 60 9.05 -12.16 -6.25
C LYS A 60 8.77 -13.64 -6.45
N LYS A 61 9.59 -14.52 -5.89
CA LYS A 61 9.41 -15.97 -5.98
C LYS A 61 8.13 -16.44 -5.30
N ALA A 62 7.76 -15.81 -4.19
CA ALA A 62 6.51 -16.08 -3.48
C ALA A 62 5.25 -15.63 -4.24
N GLY A 63 5.40 -14.84 -5.30
CA GLY A 63 4.30 -14.41 -6.15
C GLY A 63 3.82 -12.98 -5.93
N ALA A 64 4.64 -12.11 -5.31
CA ALA A 64 4.37 -10.68 -5.25
C ALA A 64 4.36 -10.07 -6.66
N ASP A 65 3.34 -9.25 -6.95
CA ASP A 65 3.22 -8.51 -8.20
C ASP A 65 3.81 -7.10 -8.08
N SER A 66 3.66 -6.48 -6.90
CA SER A 66 4.28 -5.20 -6.54
C SER A 66 4.93 -5.26 -5.17
N LEU A 67 5.96 -4.44 -4.98
CA LEU A 67 6.56 -4.17 -3.68
C LEU A 67 6.48 -2.68 -3.38
N THR A 68 5.89 -2.33 -2.24
CA THR A 68 5.84 -0.96 -1.73
C THR A 68 6.77 -0.86 -0.52
N VAL A 69 7.77 0.02 -0.60
CA VAL A 69 8.84 0.17 0.39
C VAL A 69 8.81 1.54 1.04
N HIS A 70 9.06 1.58 2.34
CA HIS A 70 9.13 2.83 3.10
C HIS A 70 10.36 3.64 2.72
N LEU A 71 10.15 4.93 2.42
CA LEU A 71 11.24 5.86 2.10
C LEU A 71 12.24 5.97 3.26
N GLU A 72 11.74 5.87 4.49
CA GLU A 72 12.51 5.99 5.72
C GLU A 72 13.57 4.90 5.92
N VAL A 73 13.44 3.76 5.23
CA VAL A 73 14.44 2.66 5.27
C VAL A 73 15.20 2.50 3.96
N CYS A 74 15.06 3.45 3.04
CA CYS A 74 15.72 3.44 1.74
C CYS A 74 16.78 4.56 1.67
N PRO A 75 18.04 4.32 2.06
CA PRO A 75 19.10 5.33 1.94
C PRO A 75 19.35 5.79 0.50
N ASP A 76 19.09 4.92 -0.47
CA ASP A 76 19.14 5.18 -1.90
C ASP A 76 17.86 4.64 -2.57
N PRO A 77 16.76 5.46 -2.60
CA PRO A 77 15.51 5.03 -3.18
C PRO A 77 15.60 4.66 -4.67
N ALA A 78 16.41 5.34 -5.44
CA ALA A 78 16.55 5.05 -6.88
C ALA A 78 17.10 3.63 -7.10
N ARG A 79 18.08 3.23 -6.31
CA ARG A 79 18.68 1.89 -6.39
C ARG A 79 17.69 0.78 -6.06
N ILE A 80 16.85 0.96 -5.03
CA ILE A 80 15.85 -0.08 -4.68
C ILE A 80 14.73 -0.14 -5.71
N ILE A 81 14.32 1.00 -6.28
CA ILE A 81 13.35 1.06 -7.38
C ILE A 81 13.88 0.25 -8.58
N ASP A 82 15.11 0.52 -9.01
CA ASP A 82 15.74 -0.21 -10.11
C ASP A 82 15.83 -1.72 -9.83
N ALA A 83 16.19 -2.11 -8.60
CA ALA A 83 16.30 -3.51 -8.24
C ALA A 83 14.93 -4.22 -8.28
N ILE A 84 13.83 -3.55 -7.90
CA ILE A 84 12.46 -4.08 -8.01
C ILE A 84 12.07 -4.23 -9.48
N HIS A 85 12.38 -3.24 -10.33
CA HIS A 85 12.09 -3.29 -11.78
C HIS A 85 12.86 -4.38 -12.50
N VAL A 86 14.12 -4.63 -12.14
CA VAL A 86 14.93 -5.75 -12.69
C VAL A 86 14.25 -7.09 -12.45
N LEU A 87 13.55 -7.24 -11.32
CA LEU A 87 12.76 -8.42 -10.99
C LEU A 87 11.39 -8.46 -11.67
N LYS A 88 11.06 -7.46 -12.52
CA LYS A 88 9.78 -7.33 -13.23
C LYS A 88 8.59 -7.25 -12.26
N MET A 89 8.73 -6.48 -11.21
CA MET A 89 7.65 -6.10 -10.29
C MET A 89 7.36 -4.60 -10.41
N GLU A 90 6.12 -4.23 -10.12
CA GLU A 90 5.76 -2.83 -9.91
C GLU A 90 6.38 -2.35 -8.59
N CYS A 91 6.88 -1.12 -8.59
CA CYS A 91 7.48 -0.50 -7.40
C CYS A 91 6.57 0.60 -6.87
N GLY A 92 6.25 0.54 -5.57
CA GLY A 92 5.64 1.61 -4.82
C GLY A 92 6.60 2.21 -3.80
N LEU A 93 6.45 3.49 -3.52
CA LEU A 93 7.06 4.14 -2.36
C LEU A 93 5.98 4.58 -1.36
N VAL A 94 6.30 4.47 -0.08
CA VAL A 94 5.42 4.87 1.01
C VAL A 94 6.10 5.83 1.96
N VAL A 95 5.31 6.76 2.52
CA VAL A 95 5.73 7.68 3.57
C VAL A 95 4.84 7.55 4.80
N ASN A 96 5.46 7.58 5.96
CA ASN A 96 4.79 7.61 7.26
C ASN A 96 4.03 8.94 7.49
N PRO A 97 3.12 8.99 8.47
CA PRO A 97 2.40 10.22 8.80
C PRO A 97 3.33 11.40 9.11
N ALA A 98 4.47 11.17 9.76
CA ALA A 98 5.43 12.20 10.10
C ALA A 98 6.32 12.65 8.94
N THR A 99 6.53 11.83 7.91
CA THR A 99 7.41 12.12 6.77
C THR A 99 6.74 13.08 5.78
N PRO A 100 7.37 14.20 5.39
CA PRO A 100 6.84 15.08 4.37
C PRO A 100 6.65 14.37 3.03
N VAL A 101 5.49 14.55 2.40
CA VAL A 101 5.19 13.88 1.12
C VAL A 101 6.09 14.35 -0.02
N GLU A 102 6.68 15.52 0.11
CA GLU A 102 7.62 16.11 -0.85
C GLU A 102 8.88 15.28 -1.04
N GLU A 103 9.25 14.46 -0.05
CA GLU A 103 10.42 13.59 -0.14
C GLU A 103 10.26 12.50 -1.21
N ILE A 104 9.03 12.16 -1.58
CA ILE A 104 8.74 11.23 -2.69
C ILE A 104 8.80 11.91 -4.07
N PHE A 105 8.64 13.23 -4.16
CA PHE A 105 8.51 13.93 -5.44
C PHE A 105 9.63 13.66 -6.46
N PRO A 106 10.91 13.50 -6.07
CA PRO A 106 11.97 13.16 -7.00
C PRO A 106 11.79 11.82 -7.71
N TYR A 107 10.99 10.91 -7.17
CA TYR A 107 10.86 9.53 -7.61
C TYR A 107 9.54 9.23 -8.35
N LEU A 108 8.61 10.21 -8.46
CA LEU A 108 7.27 9.99 -9.03
C LEU A 108 7.28 9.43 -10.46
N GLN A 109 8.30 9.76 -11.27
CA GLN A 109 8.43 9.26 -12.63
C GLN A 109 9.04 7.85 -12.71
N LEU A 110 9.53 7.33 -11.60
CA LEU A 110 10.22 6.05 -11.53
C LEU A 110 9.38 4.94 -10.93
N ILE A 111 8.21 5.25 -10.35
CA ILE A 111 7.39 4.31 -9.58
C ILE A 111 6.01 4.13 -10.21
N GLN A 112 5.31 3.06 -9.81
CA GLN A 112 3.97 2.73 -10.29
C GLN A 112 2.88 2.98 -9.24
N LEU A 113 3.26 3.33 -8.00
CA LEU A 113 2.33 3.57 -6.90
C LEU A 113 2.96 4.48 -5.85
N VAL A 114 2.15 5.38 -5.27
CA VAL A 114 2.51 6.04 -4.00
C VAL A 114 1.50 5.62 -2.94
N LEU A 115 2.00 5.07 -1.84
CA LEU A 115 1.20 4.79 -0.65
C LEU A 115 1.37 5.90 0.38
N VAL A 116 0.27 6.46 0.83
CA VAL A 116 0.22 7.42 1.95
C VAL A 116 -0.32 6.71 3.18
N MET A 117 0.50 6.62 4.22
CA MET A 117 0.04 6.14 5.52
C MET A 117 -0.83 7.19 6.19
N SER A 118 -2.03 6.81 6.58
CA SER A 118 -2.97 7.63 7.35
C SER A 118 -3.09 7.21 8.80
N VAL A 119 -2.22 6.32 9.24
CA VAL A 119 -1.97 5.88 10.62
C VAL A 119 -0.49 5.56 10.78
N GLU A 120 -0.01 5.44 12.01
CA GLU A 120 1.33 4.89 12.23
C GLU A 120 1.34 3.41 11.81
N PRO A 121 2.33 2.97 10.98
CA PRO A 121 2.40 1.59 10.56
C PRO A 121 2.63 0.63 11.73
N GLY A 122 2.17 -0.63 11.58
CA GLY A 122 2.41 -1.70 12.55
C GLY A 122 1.18 -2.34 13.17
N PHE A 123 0.04 -1.66 13.25
CA PHE A 123 -1.19 -2.22 13.82
C PHE A 123 -2.42 -1.88 12.97
N GLY A 124 -3.27 -2.87 12.78
CA GLY A 124 -4.57 -2.65 12.12
C GLY A 124 -5.61 -2.02 13.05
N GLY A 125 -6.68 -1.47 12.47
CA GLY A 125 -7.84 -0.96 13.20
C GLY A 125 -7.65 0.38 13.90
N GLN A 126 -6.62 1.12 13.57
CA GLN A 126 -6.36 2.46 14.09
C GLN A 126 -7.33 3.50 13.49
N SER A 127 -7.51 4.61 14.20
CA SER A 127 -8.31 5.73 13.72
C SER A 127 -7.56 6.51 12.65
N PHE A 128 -8.26 6.85 11.56
CA PHE A 128 -7.75 7.67 10.47
C PHE A 128 -7.23 9.02 10.98
N GLN A 129 -6.05 9.42 10.53
CA GLN A 129 -5.44 10.71 10.84
C GLN A 129 -5.80 11.75 9.77
N PRO A 130 -6.67 12.76 10.06
CA PRO A 130 -7.14 13.72 9.06
C PRO A 130 -6.04 14.54 8.38
N GLY A 131 -4.87 14.67 9.02
CA GLY A 131 -3.70 15.35 8.45
C GLY A 131 -3.19 14.72 7.15
N SER A 132 -3.46 13.42 6.93
CA SER A 132 -3.10 12.72 5.68
C SER A 132 -3.84 13.26 4.46
N LEU A 133 -5.03 13.84 4.61
CA LEU A 133 -5.79 14.43 3.50
C LEU A 133 -5.01 15.54 2.79
N GLU A 134 -4.29 16.36 3.55
CA GLU A 134 -3.47 17.41 2.95
C GLU A 134 -2.28 16.85 2.17
N LYS A 135 -1.65 15.80 2.67
CA LYS A 135 -0.59 15.09 1.94
C LYS A 135 -1.10 14.53 0.61
N ILE A 136 -2.28 13.89 0.63
CA ILE A 136 -2.90 13.32 -0.56
C ILE A 136 -3.16 14.43 -1.60
N ARG A 137 -3.73 15.58 -1.20
CA ARG A 137 -3.99 16.70 -2.11
C ARG A 137 -2.71 17.26 -2.73
N ARG A 138 -1.67 17.45 -1.92
CA ARG A 138 -0.36 17.97 -2.39
C ARG A 138 0.29 17.00 -3.36
N LEU A 139 0.22 15.69 -3.06
CA LEU A 139 0.73 14.64 -3.93
C LEU A 139 -0.05 14.59 -5.26
N ARG A 140 -1.38 14.61 -5.22
CA ARG A 140 -2.23 14.65 -6.42
C ARG A 140 -1.92 15.85 -7.29
N ALA A 141 -1.87 17.04 -6.70
CA ALA A 141 -1.52 18.26 -7.42
C ALA A 141 -0.14 18.18 -8.09
N ARG A 142 0.83 17.51 -7.44
CA ARG A 142 2.17 17.31 -8.02
C ARG A 142 2.15 16.31 -9.17
N ILE A 143 1.45 15.20 -9.02
CA ILE A 143 1.29 14.17 -10.06
C ILE A 143 0.62 14.76 -11.30
N ASP A 144 -0.48 15.51 -11.10
CA ASP A 144 -1.23 16.16 -12.17
C ASP A 144 -0.39 17.23 -12.90
N ALA A 145 0.38 18.03 -12.15
CA ALA A 145 1.29 19.02 -12.72
C ALA A 145 2.42 18.41 -13.56
N LEU A 146 2.78 17.15 -13.30
CA LEU A 146 3.76 16.39 -14.08
C LEU A 146 3.11 15.61 -15.24
N GLY A 147 1.78 15.58 -15.34
CA GLY A 147 1.05 14.82 -16.34
C GLY A 147 1.21 13.29 -16.19
N LEU A 148 1.40 12.80 -14.98
CA LEU A 148 1.63 11.38 -14.71
C LEU A 148 0.31 10.64 -14.46
N ASP A 149 0.22 9.42 -14.96
CA ASP A 149 -0.82 8.45 -14.60
C ASP A 149 -0.28 7.57 -13.46
N LEU A 150 -0.20 8.14 -12.25
CA LEU A 150 0.37 7.51 -11.06
C LEU A 150 -0.69 7.46 -9.97
N PRO A 151 -1.17 6.25 -9.58
CA PRO A 151 -2.17 6.10 -8.54
C PRO A 151 -1.62 6.44 -7.15
N ILE A 152 -2.50 7.04 -6.34
CA ILE A 152 -2.30 7.27 -4.92
C ILE A 152 -3.11 6.24 -4.14
N GLN A 153 -2.43 5.43 -3.37
CA GLN A 153 -3.03 4.49 -2.43
C GLN A 153 -3.00 5.08 -1.02
N VAL A 154 -4.02 4.77 -0.22
CA VAL A 154 -4.09 5.21 1.18
C VAL A 154 -4.38 4.02 2.08
N ASP A 155 -3.55 3.85 3.11
CA ASP A 155 -3.71 2.83 4.13
C ASP A 155 -3.80 3.43 5.53
N GLY A 156 -4.78 2.93 6.29
CA GLY A 156 -5.01 3.27 7.68
C GLY A 156 -6.38 3.89 7.96
N GLY A 157 -7.20 3.23 8.77
CA GLY A 157 -8.49 3.74 9.23
C GLY A 157 -9.54 3.94 8.13
N ILE A 158 -9.39 3.26 6.98
CA ILE A 158 -10.34 3.35 5.87
C ILE A 158 -11.61 2.59 6.19
N ASN A 159 -12.74 3.29 6.12
CA ASN A 159 -14.08 2.79 6.37
C ASN A 159 -15.12 3.65 5.61
N PRO A 160 -16.42 3.33 5.66
CA PRO A 160 -17.44 4.11 4.94
C PRO A 160 -17.48 5.61 5.27
N ASP A 161 -17.08 6.01 6.48
CA ASP A 161 -17.11 7.41 6.91
C ASP A 161 -15.89 8.19 6.39
N THR A 162 -14.74 7.54 6.31
CA THR A 162 -13.47 8.16 5.90
C THR A 162 -13.21 8.10 4.39
N ALA A 163 -13.69 7.06 3.71
CA ALA A 163 -13.45 6.83 2.28
C ALA A 163 -13.87 8.00 1.38
N PRO A 164 -15.03 8.67 1.58
CA PRO A 164 -15.42 9.80 0.73
C PRO A 164 -14.42 10.97 0.80
N SER A 165 -13.91 11.30 1.98
CA SER A 165 -12.93 12.37 2.15
C SER A 165 -11.56 12.04 1.55
N VAL A 166 -11.16 10.77 1.63
CA VAL A 166 -9.90 10.26 1.07
C VAL A 166 -9.93 10.28 -0.45
N ARG A 167 -11.03 9.79 -1.07
CA ARG A 167 -11.23 9.90 -2.53
C ARG A 167 -11.31 11.36 -2.98
N GLY A 168 -12.07 12.20 -2.25
CA GLY A 168 -12.18 13.64 -2.54
C GLY A 168 -10.86 14.41 -2.41
N ALA A 169 -9.88 13.86 -1.68
CA ALA A 169 -8.53 14.39 -1.62
C ALA A 169 -7.66 13.99 -2.81
N GLY A 170 -8.08 12.97 -3.60
CA GLY A 170 -7.38 12.52 -4.80
C GLY A 170 -6.76 11.13 -4.72
N ALA A 171 -7.19 10.29 -3.76
CA ALA A 171 -6.77 8.89 -3.70
C ALA A 171 -7.53 8.05 -4.73
N ASP A 172 -6.81 7.11 -5.35
CA ASP A 172 -7.32 6.17 -6.35
C ASP A 172 -7.59 4.78 -5.74
N LEU A 173 -6.74 4.35 -4.79
CA LEU A 173 -6.79 3.04 -4.15
C LEU A 173 -6.97 3.18 -2.63
N LEU A 174 -7.85 2.37 -2.07
CA LEU A 174 -8.17 2.35 -0.65
C LEU A 174 -7.84 0.99 -0.04
N VAL A 175 -6.92 0.96 0.93
CA VAL A 175 -6.62 -0.25 1.69
C VAL A 175 -7.60 -0.37 2.85
N ALA A 176 -8.43 -1.41 2.83
CA ALA A 176 -9.47 -1.62 3.82
C ALA A 176 -9.42 -3.05 4.37
N GLY A 177 -8.90 -3.23 5.57
CA GLY A 177 -8.85 -4.51 6.27
C GLY A 177 -10.18 -4.81 6.97
N SER A 178 -10.32 -4.36 8.22
CA SER A 178 -11.46 -4.69 9.08
C SER A 178 -12.81 -4.27 8.49
N ALA A 179 -12.87 -3.16 7.77
CA ALA A 179 -14.11 -2.66 7.16
C ALA A 179 -14.67 -3.61 6.09
N VAL A 180 -13.82 -4.44 5.47
CA VAL A 180 -14.23 -5.45 4.47
C VAL A 180 -14.29 -6.85 5.07
N PHE A 181 -13.20 -7.30 5.73
CA PHE A 181 -13.11 -8.69 6.20
C PHE A 181 -14.09 -9.02 7.34
N ARG A 182 -14.48 -8.03 8.17
CA ARG A 182 -15.46 -8.21 9.24
C ARG A 182 -16.89 -7.85 8.84
N ALA A 183 -17.08 -7.32 7.63
CA ALA A 183 -18.40 -6.99 7.14
C ALA A 183 -19.26 -8.26 6.97
N PRO A 184 -20.55 -8.21 7.35
CA PRO A 184 -21.48 -9.30 7.04
C PRO A 184 -21.60 -9.57 5.54
N ASP A 185 -21.60 -8.51 4.73
CA ASP A 185 -21.56 -8.51 3.27
C ASP A 185 -20.34 -7.73 2.76
N PRO A 186 -19.23 -8.41 2.44
CA PRO A 186 -18.05 -7.77 1.89
C PRO A 186 -18.29 -7.07 0.56
N ALA A 187 -19.19 -7.59 -0.28
CA ALA A 187 -19.48 -6.97 -1.58
C ALA A 187 -20.18 -5.62 -1.41
N ALA A 188 -21.12 -5.51 -0.47
CA ALA A 188 -21.73 -4.24 -0.11
C ALA A 188 -20.71 -3.26 0.49
N ALA A 189 -19.81 -3.76 1.37
CA ALA A 189 -18.76 -2.94 1.97
C ALA A 189 -17.80 -2.39 0.89
N ILE A 190 -17.35 -3.22 -0.05
CA ILE A 190 -16.48 -2.80 -1.16
C ILE A 190 -17.19 -1.76 -2.03
N ARG A 191 -18.46 -1.98 -2.41
CA ARG A 191 -19.24 -0.99 -3.18
C ARG A 191 -19.33 0.35 -2.46
N THR A 192 -19.61 0.33 -1.15
CA THR A 192 -19.69 1.57 -0.34
C THR A 192 -18.35 2.31 -0.29
N LEU A 193 -17.24 1.59 -0.19
CA LEU A 193 -15.90 2.20 -0.19
C LEU A 193 -15.54 2.81 -1.55
N ARG A 194 -16.01 2.23 -2.64
CA ARG A 194 -15.79 2.76 -4.01
C ARG A 194 -16.61 4.04 -4.28
N GLY A 195 -17.81 4.17 -3.73
CA GLY A 195 -18.72 5.31 -3.89
C GLY A 195 -19.74 5.17 -4.99
#